data_cda2189b623cd7c64e1478a2a39ea255
#
_entry.id   cda2189b623cd7c64e1478a2a39ea255
#
_cell.length_a   1.000
_cell.length_b   1.000
_cell.length_c   1.000
_cell.angle_alpha   90.00
_cell.angle_beta   90.00
_cell.angle_gamma   90.00
#
_symmetry.space_group_name_H-M   'P 1'
#
loop_
_entity.id
_entity.type
_entity.pdbx_description
1 polymer ?
#
loop_
_entity_poly.entity_id
_entity_poly.type
_entity_poly.pdbx_seq_one_letter_code
_entity_poly.pdbx_strand_id
1 'polypeptide(L)'
;MVFYKQEMIWLMIAKQDNFKRIAENRVNKIIDMIAKLENLNNTSFYEYTDEQMENIFKVIQKELDKQKELFEKNKKSKKRFEL
;
A
#
# COMPACT_ATOMS: atom_id res chain seq x y z
N MET A 1 -36.93 3.98 11.91
CA MET A 1 -36.29 3.09 10.95
C MET A 1 -35.59 3.83 9.81
N VAL A 2 -36.07 4.98 9.41
CA VAL A 2 -35.42 5.82 8.41
C VAL A 2 -34.04 6.31 8.89
N PHE A 3 -33.87 6.49 10.18
CA PHE A 3 -32.59 6.93 10.81
C PHE A 3 -31.48 5.91 10.69
N TYR A 4 -31.80 4.61 10.67
CA TYR A 4 -30.78 3.56 10.56
C TYR A 4 -30.06 3.56 9.23
N LYS A 5 -30.78 3.76 8.13
CA LYS A 5 -30.19 3.80 6.80
C LYS A 5 -29.30 5.02 6.62
N GLN A 6 -29.68 6.17 7.18
CA GLN A 6 -28.88 7.39 7.13
C GLN A 6 -27.59 7.26 7.92
N GLU A 7 -27.63 6.64 9.10
CA GLU A 7 -26.44 6.40 9.92
C GLU A 7 -25.47 5.45 9.23
N MET A 8 -25.96 4.41 8.57
CA MET A 8 -25.11 3.48 7.83
C MET A 8 -24.46 4.15 6.63
N ILE A 9 -25.17 5.02 5.92
CA ILE A 9 -24.61 5.78 4.81
C ILE A 9 -23.50 6.71 5.27
N TRP A 10 -23.71 7.42 6.37
CA TRP A 10 -22.69 8.28 6.98
C TRP A 10 -21.44 7.51 7.39
N LEU A 11 -21.62 6.33 7.99
CA LEU A 11 -20.50 5.45 8.35
C LEU A 11 -19.73 4.97 7.12
N MET A 12 -20.42 4.63 6.05
CA MET A 12 -19.79 4.21 4.79
C MET A 12 -18.97 5.34 4.19
N ILE A 13 -19.52 6.54 4.14
CA ILE A 13 -18.81 7.72 3.64
C ILE A 13 -17.59 8.03 4.49
N ALA A 14 -17.73 7.98 5.81
CA ALA A 14 -16.62 8.22 6.73
C ALA A 14 -15.50 7.19 6.56
N LYS A 15 -15.83 5.92 6.37
CA LYS A 15 -14.86 4.86 6.11
C LYS A 15 -14.13 5.03 4.79
N GLN A 16 -14.85 5.41 3.75
CA GLN A 16 -14.26 5.67 2.44
C GLN A 16 -13.35 6.89 2.46
N ASP A 17 -13.76 7.97 3.11
CA ASP A 17 -12.96 9.17 3.26
C ASP A 17 -11.68 8.89 4.08
N ASN A 18 -11.80 8.13 5.15
CA ASN A 18 -10.67 7.73 5.98
C ASN A 18 -9.68 6.87 5.19
N PHE A 19 -10.18 5.92 4.44
CA PHE A 19 -9.34 5.07 3.58
C PHE A 19 -8.58 5.91 2.57
N LYS A 20 -9.28 6.77 1.84
CA LYS A 20 -8.69 7.62 0.81
C LYS A 20 -7.60 8.51 1.38
N ARG A 21 -7.88 9.20 2.48
CA ARG A 21 -6.94 10.11 3.14
C ARG A 21 -5.70 9.38 3.66
N ILE A 22 -5.91 8.26 4.33
CA ILE A 22 -4.82 7.47 4.90
C ILE A 22 -4.00 6.80 3.80
N ALA A 23 -4.66 6.23 2.79
CA ALA A 23 -4.00 5.59 1.67
C ALA A 23 -3.16 6.57 0.86
N GLU A 24 -3.70 7.73 0.54
CA GLU A 24 -2.96 8.78 -0.16
C GLU A 24 -1.71 9.19 0.61
N ASN A 25 -1.85 9.41 1.91
CA ASN A 25 -0.74 9.80 2.78
C ASN A 25 0.35 8.72 2.83
N ARG A 26 -0.04 7.46 3.01
CA ARG A 26 0.91 6.34 3.09
C ARG A 26 1.59 6.07 1.75
N VAL A 27 0.83 6.09 0.66
CA VAL A 27 1.38 5.87 -0.68
C VAL A 27 2.37 6.98 -1.03
N ASN A 28 2.04 8.24 -0.74
CA ASN A 28 2.96 9.35 -0.98
C ASN A 28 4.26 9.19 -0.18
N LYS A 29 4.18 8.74 1.07
CA LYS A 29 5.37 8.45 1.87
C LYS A 29 6.21 7.31 1.28
N ILE A 30 5.56 6.26 0.79
CA ILE A 30 6.26 5.15 0.13
C ILE A 30 6.96 5.64 -1.12
N ILE A 31 6.29 6.42 -1.95
CA ILE A 31 6.88 7.00 -3.18
C ILE A 31 8.09 7.86 -2.84
N ASP A 32 7.98 8.71 -1.81
CA ASP A 32 9.08 9.56 -1.38
C ASP A 32 10.28 8.73 -0.88
N MET A 33 10.02 7.66 -0.13
CA MET A 33 11.09 6.78 0.36
C MET A 33 11.75 6.01 -0.78
N ILE A 34 10.97 5.52 -1.73
CA ILE A 34 11.51 4.86 -2.93
C ILE A 34 12.36 5.83 -3.73
N ALA A 35 11.89 7.06 -3.91
CA ALA A 35 12.63 8.10 -4.63
C ALA A 35 13.99 8.40 -3.99
N LYS A 36 14.10 8.27 -2.68
CA LYS A 36 15.37 8.46 -1.97
C LYS A 36 16.42 7.40 -2.28
N LEU A 37 16.03 6.27 -2.85
CA LEU A 37 16.99 5.25 -3.31
C LEU A 37 17.94 5.80 -4.37
N GLU A 38 17.49 6.77 -5.15
CA GLU A 38 18.30 7.47 -6.14
C GLU A 38 19.56 8.07 -5.52
N ASN A 39 19.48 8.55 -4.29
CA ASN A 39 20.63 9.14 -3.59
C ASN A 39 21.77 8.13 -3.36
N LEU A 40 21.43 6.84 -3.26
CA LEU A 40 22.42 5.77 -3.08
C LEU A 40 23.21 5.47 -4.36
N ASN A 41 22.73 5.97 -5.50
CA ASN A 41 23.44 5.84 -6.77
C ASN A 41 24.63 6.76 -6.91
N ASN A 42 24.89 7.62 -5.94
CA ASN A 42 26.02 8.54 -5.96
C ASN A 42 27.32 7.82 -5.63
N THR A 43 28.07 7.46 -6.67
CA THR A 43 29.32 6.71 -6.55
C THR A 43 30.46 7.48 -5.88
N SER A 44 30.30 8.79 -5.66
CA SER A 44 31.28 9.58 -4.90
C SER A 44 31.23 9.30 -3.41
N PHE A 45 30.08 8.84 -2.90
CA PHE A 45 29.87 8.59 -1.47
C PHE A 45 29.57 7.12 -1.16
N TYR A 46 29.05 6.36 -2.14
CA TYR A 46 28.59 5.01 -1.92
C TYR A 46 29.21 4.06 -2.92
N GLU A 47 29.49 2.87 -2.47
CA GLU A 47 29.95 1.76 -3.30
C GLU A 47 29.00 0.59 -3.13
N TYR A 48 28.55 0.03 -4.23
CA TYR A 48 27.64 -1.10 -4.22
C TYR A 48 27.94 -2.04 -5.39
N THR A 49 27.57 -3.31 -5.20
CA THR A 49 27.65 -4.31 -6.25
C THR A 49 26.31 -4.43 -6.98
N ASP A 50 26.32 -4.97 -8.18
CA ASP A 50 25.09 -5.25 -8.93
C ASP A 50 24.19 -6.22 -8.15
N GLU A 51 24.79 -7.19 -7.48
CA GLU A 51 24.07 -8.16 -6.65
C GLU A 51 23.34 -7.49 -5.49
N GLN A 52 23.99 -6.55 -4.83
CA GLN A 52 23.37 -5.77 -3.74
C GLN A 52 22.20 -4.95 -4.25
N MET A 53 22.35 -4.29 -5.37
CA MET A 53 21.30 -3.50 -6.01
C MET A 53 20.09 -4.36 -6.37
N GLU A 54 20.33 -5.49 -7.04
CA GLU A 54 19.27 -6.44 -7.41
C GLU A 54 18.54 -6.96 -6.19
N ASN A 55 19.27 -7.26 -5.12
CA ASN A 55 18.69 -7.74 -3.88
C ASN A 55 17.75 -6.71 -3.22
N ILE A 56 18.14 -5.44 -3.24
CA ILE A 56 17.30 -4.35 -2.72
C ILE A 56 15.94 -4.32 -3.42
N PHE A 57 15.93 -4.31 -4.75
CA PHE A 57 14.69 -4.25 -5.50
C PHE A 57 13.87 -5.53 -5.35
N LYS A 58 14.53 -6.68 -5.29
CA LYS A 58 13.86 -7.96 -5.08
C LYS A 58 13.12 -8.02 -3.74
N VAL A 59 13.74 -7.53 -2.68
CA VAL A 59 13.13 -7.52 -1.33
C VAL A 59 11.94 -6.57 -1.28
N ILE A 60 12.07 -5.39 -1.87
CA ILE A 60 10.98 -4.41 -1.93
C ILE A 60 9.80 -4.97 -2.73
N GLN A 61 10.08 -5.57 -3.88
CA GLN A 61 9.05 -6.16 -4.73
C GLN A 61 8.32 -7.30 -4.02
N LYS A 62 9.06 -8.13 -3.30
CA LYS A 62 8.49 -9.24 -2.52
C LYS A 62 7.51 -8.75 -1.46
N GLU A 63 7.87 -7.69 -0.73
CA GLU A 63 6.98 -7.11 0.27
C GLU A 63 5.74 -6.48 -0.35
N LEU A 64 5.90 -5.81 -1.49
CA LEU A 64 4.78 -5.25 -2.23
C LEU A 64 3.81 -6.34 -2.69
N ASP A 65 4.33 -7.42 -3.24
CA ASP A 65 3.53 -8.57 -3.69
C ASP A 65 2.76 -9.21 -2.53
N LYS A 66 3.40 -9.32 -1.37
CA LYS A 66 2.78 -9.82 -0.14
C LYS A 66 1.59 -8.97 0.28
N GLN A 67 1.75 -7.65 0.29
CA GLN A 67 0.66 -6.74 0.63
C GLN A 67 -0.50 -6.87 -0.35
N LYS A 68 -0.20 -6.96 -1.63
CA LYS A 68 -1.21 -7.15 -2.67
C LYS A 68 -2.00 -8.45 -2.46
N GLU A 69 -1.33 -9.54 -2.13
CA GLU A 69 -1.97 -10.81 -1.81
C GLU A 69 -2.96 -10.71 -0.65
N LEU A 70 -2.62 -9.96 0.39
CA LEU A 70 -3.48 -9.78 1.55
C LEU A 70 -4.80 -9.08 1.16
N PHE A 71 -4.73 -8.09 0.28
CA PHE A 71 -5.94 -7.44 -0.26
C PHE A 71 -6.76 -8.38 -1.12
N GLU A 72 -6.11 -9.19 -1.95
CA GLU A 72 -6.78 -10.18 -2.80
C GLU A 72 -7.50 -11.25 -1.97
N LYS A 73 -6.88 -11.73 -0.90
CA LYS A 73 -7.51 -12.68 0.03
C LYS A 73 -8.75 -12.11 0.68
N ASN A 74 -8.71 -10.86 1.11
CA ASN A 74 -9.85 -10.20 1.71
C ASN A 74 -11.01 -10.08 0.73
N LYS A 75 -10.71 -9.79 -0.52
CA LYS A 75 -11.69 -9.74 -1.60
C LYS A 75 -12.36 -11.09 -1.84
N LYS A 76 -11.59 -12.18 -1.86
CA LYS A 76 -12.10 -13.54 -2.00
C LYS A 76 -12.98 -13.94 -0.82
N SER A 77 -12.63 -13.56 0.40
CA SER A 77 -13.42 -13.82 1.59
C SER A 77 -14.79 -13.16 1.51
N LYS A 78 -14.89 -11.94 1.00
CA LYS A 78 -16.16 -11.24 0.80
C LYS A 78 -17.07 -11.96 -0.20
N LYS A 79 -16.52 -12.53 -1.26
CA LYS A 79 -17.27 -13.31 -2.25
C LYS A 79 -17.88 -14.58 -1.72
N ARG A 80 -17.32 -15.13 -0.66
CA ARG A 80 -17.77 -16.38 -0.05
C ARG A 80 -19.15 -16.29 0.60
N PHE A 81 -19.60 -15.11 0.96
CA PHE A 81 -20.86 -14.90 1.66
C PHE A 81 -22.00 -14.41 0.77
N GLU A 82 -21.79 -14.36 -0.51
CA GLU A 82 -22.88 -14.15 -1.47
C GLU A 82 -23.61 -15.46 -1.72
N LEU A 83 -24.76 -15.54 -1.10
CA LEU A 83 -25.67 -16.64 -1.33
C LEU A 83 -26.58 -16.35 -2.51
#